data_6466db8b53beaf45a148b9fb8bc09702
#
_entry.id   6466db8b53beaf45a148b9fb8bc09702
#
_cell.length_a   1.000
_cell.length_b   1.000
_cell.length_c   1.000
_cell.angle_alpha   90.00
_cell.angle_beta   90.00
_cell.angle_gamma   90.00
#
_symmetry.space_group_name_H-M   'P 1'
#
loop_
_entity.id
_entity.type
_entity.pdbx_description
1 polymer ?
#
loop_
_entity_poly.entity_id
_entity_poly.type
_entity_poly.pdbx_seq_one_letter_code
_entity_poly.pdbx_strand_id
1 'polypeptide(L)'
;MHSWFRNTNRNKKITLKGKDLVSGISRTLEVDSDEIRQALAETVFQITNAIKRALDKTAPEHHSDIIDYGIILTGGGSRLKNLDTHIKNKTGLPVHVAEHPLLSVVRGTGMIVEDVRKYRNVLIQT
;
A
#
# COMPACT_ATOMS: atom_id res chain seq x y z
N MET A 1 5.13 -14.83 14.26
CA MET A 1 4.12 -14.95 13.22
C MET A 1 3.25 -13.69 13.21
N HIS A 2 3.23 -12.92 12.15
CA HIS A 2 2.34 -11.79 11.78
C HIS A 2 2.09 -10.68 12.81
N SER A 3 3.14 -10.12 13.42
CA SER A 3 3.03 -9.01 14.39
C SER A 3 2.84 -7.61 13.78
N TRP A 4 2.79 -7.51 12.46
CA TRP A 4 2.82 -6.24 11.75
C TRP A 4 1.56 -5.36 11.89
N PHE A 5 0.43 -5.96 12.29
CA PHE A 5 -0.79 -5.23 12.65
C PHE A 5 -1.03 -5.11 14.15
N ARG A 6 -0.12 -5.58 14.98
CA ARG A 6 -0.29 -5.52 16.43
C ARG A 6 -0.19 -4.09 16.92
N ASN A 7 -1.26 -3.37 16.78
CA ASN A 7 -1.46 -2.19 17.61
C ASN A 7 -2.12 -2.66 18.90
N THR A 8 -1.47 -2.45 20.02
CA THR A 8 -1.84 -2.89 21.36
C THR A 8 -3.16 -2.31 21.89
N ASN A 9 -3.98 -1.69 21.06
CA ASN A 9 -5.20 -1.04 21.47
C ASN A 9 -6.43 -1.62 20.78
N ARG A 10 -7.07 -2.54 21.49
CA ARG A 10 -8.46 -3.02 21.38
C ARG A 10 -8.82 -3.65 20.05
N ASN A 11 -9.12 -4.92 20.11
CA ASN A 11 -9.85 -5.64 19.09
C ASN A 11 -11.15 -4.86 18.77
N LYS A 12 -11.13 -4.12 17.65
CA LYS A 12 -12.28 -3.34 17.22
C LYS A 12 -13.23 -4.25 16.49
N LYS A 13 -14.51 -4.18 16.87
CA LYS A 13 -15.58 -4.92 16.23
C LYS A 13 -16.45 -3.98 15.41
N ILE A 14 -16.88 -4.45 14.26
CA ILE A 14 -17.87 -3.79 13.42
C ILE A 14 -19.00 -4.74 13.10
N THR A 15 -20.19 -4.20 13.00
CA THR A 15 -21.37 -4.93 12.62
C THR A 15 -21.65 -4.72 11.14
N LEU A 16 -21.65 -5.81 10.38
CA LEU A 16 -21.95 -5.82 8.95
C LEU A 16 -23.34 -6.41 8.72
N LYS A 17 -24.10 -5.81 7.82
CA LYS A 17 -25.36 -6.35 7.34
C LYS A 17 -25.18 -6.87 5.93
N GLY A 18 -25.57 -8.10 5.69
CA GLY A 18 -25.46 -8.75 4.39
C GLY A 18 -26.67 -9.64 4.13
N LYS A 19 -26.81 -10.07 2.87
CA LYS A 19 -27.80 -11.04 2.46
C LYS A 19 -27.20 -12.43 2.50
N ASP A 20 -27.82 -13.36 3.21
CA ASP A 20 -27.47 -14.76 3.15
C ASP A 20 -27.84 -15.30 1.76
N LEU A 21 -26.84 -15.80 1.03
CA LEU A 21 -27.04 -16.27 -0.34
C LEU A 21 -27.83 -17.56 -0.44
N VAL A 22 -27.91 -18.33 0.64
CA VAL A 22 -28.64 -19.60 0.69
C VAL A 22 -30.10 -19.37 1.05
N SER A 23 -30.37 -18.61 2.13
CA SER A 23 -31.74 -18.36 2.64
C SER A 23 -32.38 -17.13 2.03
N GLY A 24 -31.61 -16.22 1.40
CA GLY A 24 -32.09 -14.94 0.89
C GLY A 24 -32.45 -13.91 1.96
N ILE A 25 -32.27 -14.23 3.24
CA ILE A 25 -32.64 -13.39 4.39
C ILE A 25 -31.46 -12.49 4.76
N SER A 26 -31.78 -11.27 5.20
CA SER A 26 -30.76 -10.37 5.74
C SER A 26 -30.18 -10.92 7.05
N ARG A 27 -28.86 -11.01 7.13
CA ARG A 27 -28.12 -11.39 8.34
C ARG A 27 -27.21 -10.27 8.80
N THR A 28 -27.04 -10.22 10.10
CA THR A 28 -26.08 -9.32 10.74
C THR A 28 -24.90 -10.16 11.21
N LEU A 29 -23.68 -9.75 10.85
CA LEU A 29 -22.45 -10.40 11.22
C LEU A 29 -21.57 -9.41 11.97
N GLU A 30 -21.00 -9.83 13.08
CA GLU A 30 -19.98 -9.08 13.79
C GLU A 30 -18.60 -9.59 13.32
N VAL A 31 -17.76 -8.65 12.89
CA VAL A 31 -16.41 -8.93 12.40
C VAL A 31 -15.42 -8.14 13.23
N ASP A 32 -14.36 -8.76 13.65
CA ASP A 32 -13.32 -8.11 14.42
C ASP A 32 -12.07 -7.75 13.58
N SER A 33 -11.21 -6.93 14.16
CA SER A 33 -9.98 -6.47 13.47
C SER A 33 -8.98 -7.59 13.23
N ASP A 34 -9.03 -8.70 13.98
CA ASP A 34 -8.14 -9.83 13.80
C ASP A 34 -8.57 -10.67 12.59
N GLU A 35 -9.86 -10.87 12.41
CA GLU A 35 -10.41 -11.55 11.23
C GLU A 35 -10.07 -10.79 9.95
N ILE A 36 -10.25 -9.45 9.96
CA ILE A 36 -9.87 -8.62 8.81
C ILE A 36 -8.37 -8.69 8.54
N ARG A 37 -7.56 -8.69 9.57
CA ARG A 37 -6.10 -8.82 9.45
C ARG A 37 -5.71 -10.14 8.80
N GLN A 38 -6.31 -11.24 9.23
CA GLN A 38 -6.06 -12.55 8.63
C GLN A 38 -6.49 -12.60 7.17
N ALA A 39 -7.64 -12.03 6.84
CA ALA A 39 -8.14 -11.96 5.48
C ALA A 39 -7.20 -11.14 4.55
N LEU A 40 -6.56 -10.07 5.06
CA LEU A 40 -5.64 -9.23 4.30
C LEU A 40 -4.20 -9.76 4.25
N ALA A 41 -3.84 -10.72 5.09
CA ALA A 41 -2.46 -11.17 5.26
C ALA A 41 -1.82 -11.66 3.95
N GLU A 42 -2.55 -12.45 3.17
CA GLU A 42 -2.07 -12.96 1.87
C GLU A 42 -1.81 -11.84 0.87
N THR A 43 -2.74 -10.88 0.76
CA THR A 43 -2.61 -9.74 -0.16
C THR A 43 -1.40 -8.87 0.22
N VAL A 44 -1.23 -8.59 1.50
CA VAL A 44 -0.08 -7.81 1.99
C VAL A 44 1.24 -8.56 1.78
N PHE A 45 1.25 -9.86 1.93
CA PHE A 45 2.41 -10.70 1.62
C PHE A 45 2.78 -10.61 0.13
N GLN A 46 1.79 -10.67 -0.77
CA GLN A 46 2.01 -10.54 -2.21
C GLN A 46 2.59 -9.15 -2.56
N ILE A 47 2.07 -8.08 -1.96
CA ILE A 47 2.60 -6.72 -2.13
C ILE A 47 4.07 -6.66 -1.70
N THR A 48 4.38 -7.17 -0.51
CA THR A 48 5.73 -7.15 0.04
C THR A 48 6.71 -7.94 -0.83
N ASN A 49 6.29 -9.08 -1.34
CA ASN A 49 7.12 -9.87 -2.26
C ASN A 49 7.33 -9.18 -3.60
N ALA A 50 6.32 -8.47 -4.10
CA ALA A 50 6.47 -7.67 -5.32
C ALA A 50 7.51 -6.55 -5.14
N ILE A 51 7.49 -5.87 -3.98
CA ILE A 51 8.49 -4.85 -3.64
C ILE A 51 9.89 -5.46 -3.60
N LYS A 52 10.07 -6.60 -2.91
CA LYS A 52 11.36 -7.28 -2.85
C LYS A 52 11.90 -7.64 -4.22
N ARG A 53 11.05 -8.24 -5.07
CA ARG A 53 11.45 -8.56 -6.45
C ARG A 53 11.83 -7.33 -7.28
N ALA A 54 11.16 -6.20 -7.06
CA ALA A 54 11.52 -4.94 -7.73
C ALA A 54 12.89 -4.42 -7.26
N LEU A 55 13.15 -4.47 -5.95
CA LEU A 55 14.45 -4.10 -5.38
C LEU A 55 15.57 -5.00 -5.88
N ASP A 56 15.35 -6.32 -5.95
CA ASP A 56 16.33 -7.28 -6.45
C ASP A 56 16.69 -7.05 -7.94
N LYS A 57 15.75 -6.53 -8.72
CA LYS A 57 15.95 -6.22 -10.15
C LYS A 57 16.51 -4.81 -10.39
N THR A 58 16.59 -3.99 -9.36
CA THR A 58 17.11 -2.63 -9.49
C THR A 58 18.61 -2.65 -9.70
N ALA A 59 19.08 -1.83 -10.64
CA ALA A 59 20.50 -1.72 -10.93
C ALA A 59 21.30 -1.25 -9.71
N PRO A 60 22.51 -1.79 -9.47
CA PRO A 60 23.31 -1.48 -8.30
C PRO A 60 23.60 0.02 -8.09
N GLU A 61 23.70 0.79 -9.16
CA GLU A 61 23.92 2.24 -9.12
C GLU A 61 22.81 3.01 -8.40
N HIS A 62 21.60 2.47 -8.34
CA HIS A 62 20.45 3.09 -7.65
C HIS A 62 20.30 2.64 -6.20
N HIS A 63 21.09 1.67 -5.75
CA HIS A 63 20.94 1.13 -4.39
C HIS A 63 21.24 2.17 -3.32
N SER A 64 22.23 3.04 -3.54
CA SER A 64 22.56 4.12 -2.61
C SER A 64 21.37 5.06 -2.42
N ASP A 65 20.77 5.50 -3.52
CA ASP A 65 19.62 6.40 -3.48
C ASP A 65 18.42 5.74 -2.77
N ILE A 66 18.19 4.45 -3.01
CA ILE A 66 17.10 3.72 -2.35
C ILE A 66 17.33 3.59 -0.84
N ILE A 67 18.58 3.41 -0.41
CA ILE A 67 18.92 3.36 1.02
C ILE A 67 18.69 4.72 1.68
N ASP A 68 19.06 5.80 0.99
CA ASP A 68 18.98 7.16 1.53
C ASP A 68 17.56 7.71 1.49
N TYR A 69 16.85 7.56 0.38
CA TYR A 69 15.51 8.13 0.17
C TYR A 69 14.37 7.17 0.52
N GLY A 70 14.62 5.87 0.47
CA GLY A 70 13.65 4.84 0.82
C GLY A 70 12.55 4.63 -0.21
N ILE A 71 11.40 4.19 0.28
CA ILE A 71 10.22 3.85 -0.50
C ILE A 71 9.12 4.86 -0.19
N ILE A 72 8.53 5.44 -1.22
CA ILE A 72 7.36 6.32 -1.09
C ILE A 72 6.11 5.55 -1.51
N LEU A 73 5.16 5.43 -0.58
CA LEU A 73 3.86 4.83 -0.83
C LEU A 73 2.85 5.89 -1.28
N THR A 74 2.14 5.60 -2.33
CA THR A 74 1.09 6.47 -2.87
C THR A 74 -0.14 5.66 -3.26
N GLY A 75 -1.22 6.36 -3.66
CA GLY A 75 -2.51 5.73 -3.96
C GLY A 75 -3.33 5.39 -2.71
N GLY A 76 -4.57 4.95 -2.90
CA GLY A 76 -5.50 4.66 -1.80
C GLY A 76 -5.03 3.53 -0.88
N GLY A 77 -4.38 2.50 -1.44
CA GLY A 77 -3.86 1.36 -0.67
C GLY A 77 -2.78 1.74 0.34
N SER A 78 -2.03 2.82 0.09
CA SER A 78 -1.00 3.32 1.02
C SER A 78 -1.57 3.77 2.37
N ARG A 79 -2.87 4.04 2.43
CA ARG A 79 -3.58 4.45 3.66
C ARG A 79 -3.96 3.26 4.55
N LEU A 80 -3.69 2.03 4.12
CA LEU A 80 -3.88 0.87 4.97
C LEU A 80 -2.99 1.00 6.21
N LYS A 81 -3.62 0.99 7.38
CA LYS A 81 -2.96 1.26 8.66
C LYS A 81 -1.79 0.29 8.87
N ASN A 82 -0.62 0.83 9.22
CA ASN A 82 0.62 0.10 9.50
C ASN A 82 1.24 -0.64 8.29
N LEU A 83 0.77 -0.40 7.07
CA LEU A 83 1.38 -0.99 5.87
C LEU A 83 2.82 -0.49 5.68
N ASP A 84 3.05 0.80 5.88
CA ASP A 84 4.37 1.45 5.88
C ASP A 84 5.34 0.77 6.86
N THR A 85 4.90 0.60 8.09
CA THR A 85 5.68 -0.08 9.15
C THR A 85 5.97 -1.53 8.79
N HIS A 86 5.01 -2.24 8.21
CA HIS A 86 5.20 -3.61 7.74
C HIS A 86 6.27 -3.69 6.64
N ILE A 87 6.15 -2.85 5.61
CA ILE A 87 7.11 -2.83 4.50
C ILE A 87 8.50 -2.45 5.01
N LYS A 88 8.62 -1.42 5.87
CA LYS A 88 9.87 -1.03 6.52
C LYS A 88 10.54 -2.21 7.23
N ASN A 89 9.77 -2.95 8.04
CA ASN A 89 10.29 -4.10 8.80
C ASN A 89 10.73 -5.26 7.89
N LYS A 90 10.11 -5.40 6.71
CA LYS A 90 10.40 -6.49 5.76
C LYS A 90 11.52 -6.17 4.79
N THR A 91 11.76 -4.90 4.49
CA THR A 91 12.78 -4.45 3.54
C THR A 91 14.02 -3.88 4.22
N GLY A 92 13.88 -3.39 5.46
CA GLY A 92 14.94 -2.64 6.16
C GLY A 92 15.14 -1.21 5.65
N LEU A 93 14.30 -0.76 4.70
CA LEU A 93 14.41 0.56 4.08
C LEU A 93 13.48 1.57 4.76
N PRO A 94 13.79 2.88 4.72
CA PRO A 94 12.84 3.92 5.07
C PRO A 94 11.59 3.82 4.20
N VAL A 95 10.41 3.99 4.79
CA VAL A 95 9.13 3.96 4.07
C VAL A 95 8.29 5.15 4.50
N HIS A 96 7.83 5.92 3.54
CA HIS A 96 7.04 7.12 3.75
C HIS A 96 5.75 7.05 2.94
N VAL A 97 4.64 7.49 3.53
CA VAL A 97 3.38 7.68 2.79
C VAL A 97 3.38 9.11 2.25
N ALA A 98 3.06 9.27 0.97
CA ALA A 98 2.97 10.60 0.36
C ALA A 98 1.94 11.47 1.09
N GLU A 99 2.17 12.78 1.17
CA GLU A 99 1.30 13.72 1.87
C GLU A 99 -0.15 13.68 1.36
N HIS A 100 -0.32 13.59 0.04
CA HIS A 100 -1.63 13.46 -0.62
C HIS A 100 -1.66 12.21 -1.51
N PRO A 101 -1.70 11.00 -0.94
CA PRO A 101 -1.46 9.78 -1.70
C PRO A 101 -2.49 9.53 -2.80
N LEU A 102 -3.72 10.01 -2.66
CA LEU A 102 -4.77 9.89 -3.68
C LEU A 102 -4.56 10.83 -4.87
N LEU A 103 -3.78 11.90 -4.70
CA LEU A 103 -3.58 12.94 -5.69
C LEU A 103 -2.22 12.89 -6.37
N SER A 104 -1.31 12.01 -5.97
CA SER A 104 0.07 11.98 -6.47
C SER A 104 0.14 11.83 -7.99
N VAL A 105 -0.66 10.92 -8.57
CA VAL A 105 -0.68 10.68 -10.02
C VAL A 105 -1.21 11.90 -10.77
N VAL A 106 -2.34 12.45 -10.31
CA VAL A 106 -2.94 13.66 -10.93
C VAL A 106 -2.00 14.85 -10.87
N ARG A 107 -1.36 15.08 -9.73
CA ARG A 107 -0.37 16.16 -9.57
C ARG A 107 0.83 15.97 -10.48
N GLY A 108 1.40 14.76 -10.54
CA GLY A 108 2.51 14.48 -11.44
C GLY A 108 2.15 14.66 -12.92
N THR A 109 0.98 14.18 -13.33
CA THR A 109 0.46 14.39 -14.69
C THR A 109 0.25 15.87 -14.98
N GLY A 110 -0.32 16.62 -14.03
CA GLY A 110 -0.50 18.07 -14.16
C GLY A 110 0.81 18.80 -14.41
N MET A 111 1.86 18.48 -13.64
CA MET A 111 3.19 19.07 -13.83
C MET A 111 3.77 18.81 -15.23
N ILE A 112 3.55 17.61 -15.77
CA ILE A 112 4.00 17.26 -17.12
C ILE A 112 3.24 18.07 -18.17
N VAL A 113 1.92 18.23 -18.01
CA VAL A 113 1.08 19.01 -18.95
C VAL A 113 1.42 20.50 -18.93
N GLU A 114 1.75 21.04 -17.76
CA GLU A 114 2.15 22.44 -17.61
C GLU A 114 3.48 22.76 -18.31
N ASP A 115 4.42 21.81 -18.37
CA ASP A 115 5.70 21.99 -19.05
C ASP A 115 6.12 20.73 -19.83
N VAL A 116 5.42 20.48 -20.92
CA VAL A 116 5.66 19.31 -21.80
C VAL A 116 7.09 19.31 -22.35
N ARG A 117 7.71 20.48 -22.59
CA ARG A 117 9.06 20.58 -23.13
C ARG A 117 10.09 20.02 -22.13
N LYS A 118 9.97 20.39 -20.87
CA LYS A 118 10.83 19.93 -19.77
C LYS A 118 10.73 18.42 -19.55
N TYR A 119 9.52 17.87 -19.64
CA TYR A 119 9.22 16.47 -19.35
C TYR A 119 9.10 15.59 -20.59
N ARG A 120 9.62 16.05 -21.76
CA ARG A 120 9.52 15.33 -23.02
C ARG A 120 10.04 13.87 -22.94
N ASN A 121 11.05 13.63 -22.12
CA ASN A 121 11.68 12.32 -21.96
C ASN A 121 10.81 11.26 -21.26
N VAL A 122 9.75 11.69 -20.55
CA VAL A 122 8.83 10.77 -19.85
C VAL A 122 7.56 10.51 -20.65
N LEU A 123 7.39 11.19 -21.80
CA LEU A 123 6.24 10.97 -22.68
C LEU A 123 6.49 9.74 -23.55
N ILE A 124 5.47 8.89 -23.66
CA ILE A 124 5.49 7.77 -24.58
C ILE A 124 5.40 8.34 -26.00
N GLN A 125 6.45 8.16 -26.77
CA GLN A 125 6.41 8.47 -28.21
C GLN A 125 5.82 7.25 -28.92
N THR A 126 4.62 7.40 -29.42
CA THR A 126 3.99 6.45 -30.37
C THR A 126 4.53 6.67 -31.77
#